data_21561add55ecc7c433e35e8d5891235a
#
_entry.id   21561add55ecc7c433e35e8d5891235a
#
_cell.length_a   1.000
_cell.length_b   1.000
_cell.length_c   1.000
_cell.angle_alpha   90.00
_cell.angle_beta   90.00
_cell.angle_gamma   90.00
#
_symmetry.space_group_name_H-M   'P 1'
#
loop_
_entity.id
_entity.type
_entity.pdbx_description
1 polymer ?
#
loop_
_entity_poly.entity_id
_entity_poly.type
_entity_poly.pdbx_seq_one_letter_code
_entity_poly.pdbx_strand_id
1 'polypeptide(L)'
;MAQSQKNVTEDFLQSFADAFNAHDTKAIMSHMTDDCVFEASAGPDVNGEKFTGQEQVKKAFENVFATFPDAHWSNPRHFILGNRGFSEWIFTGTKLDGTKLEVTGCDLFTFKNGKIAIKNSYRKNRLPAK
;
A
#
# COMPACT_ATOMS: atom_id res chain seq x y z
N MET A 1 -26.38 22.29 -6.36
CA MET A 1 -26.37 21.03 -5.68
C MET A 1 -24.94 20.65 -5.33
N ALA A 2 -24.74 20.31 -4.11
CA ALA A 2 -23.43 19.88 -3.72
C ALA A 2 -23.10 18.57 -4.41
N GLN A 3 -21.97 18.50 -5.05
CA GLN A 3 -21.47 17.28 -5.59
C GLN A 3 -21.11 16.35 -4.44
N SER A 4 -21.79 15.24 -4.34
CA SER A 4 -21.39 14.27 -3.34
C SER A 4 -20.04 13.71 -3.71
N GLN A 5 -19.13 13.73 -2.77
CA GLN A 5 -17.89 13.01 -2.96
C GLN A 5 -18.21 11.52 -2.93
N LYS A 6 -17.58 10.79 -3.80
CA LYS A 6 -17.67 9.35 -3.72
C LYS A 6 -16.99 8.92 -2.42
N ASN A 7 -17.71 8.15 -1.65
CA ASN A 7 -17.14 7.61 -0.43
C ASN A 7 -16.36 6.36 -0.76
N VAL A 8 -15.17 6.26 -0.19
CA VAL A 8 -14.40 5.03 -0.25
C VAL A 8 -15.03 4.04 0.72
N THR A 9 -15.12 2.80 0.30
CA THR A 9 -15.72 1.73 1.11
C THR A 9 -14.66 0.71 1.48
N GLU A 10 -15.02 -0.15 2.45
CA GLU A 10 -14.15 -1.28 2.78
C GLU A 10 -13.95 -2.19 1.59
N ASP A 11 -14.98 -2.39 0.76
CA ASP A 11 -14.85 -3.18 -0.46
C ASP A 11 -13.84 -2.58 -1.43
N PHE A 12 -13.78 -1.25 -1.51
CA PHE A 12 -12.78 -0.57 -2.33
C PHE A 12 -11.37 -0.89 -1.82
N LEU A 13 -11.15 -0.82 -0.52
CA LEU A 13 -9.85 -1.15 0.06
C LEU A 13 -9.52 -2.63 -0.10
N GLN A 14 -10.53 -3.50 -0.02
CA GLN A 14 -10.32 -4.92 -0.26
C GLN A 14 -9.90 -5.16 -1.70
N SER A 15 -10.53 -4.50 -2.67
CA SER A 15 -10.15 -4.66 -4.07
C SER A 15 -8.72 -4.13 -4.33
N PHE A 16 -8.32 -3.10 -3.61
CA PHE A 16 -6.95 -2.59 -3.67
C PHE A 16 -5.97 -3.64 -3.12
N ALA A 17 -6.29 -4.24 -1.98
CA ALA A 17 -5.47 -5.32 -1.40
C ALA A 17 -5.40 -6.53 -2.35
N ASP A 18 -6.51 -6.87 -2.99
CA ASP A 18 -6.53 -7.97 -3.94
C ASP A 18 -5.62 -7.69 -5.14
N ALA A 19 -5.61 -6.45 -5.62
CA ALA A 19 -4.73 -6.05 -6.72
C ALA A 19 -3.25 -6.17 -6.32
N PHE A 20 -2.90 -5.81 -5.09
CA PHE A 20 -1.55 -6.00 -4.58
C PHE A 20 -1.19 -7.49 -4.54
N ASN A 21 -2.08 -8.33 -4.05
CA ASN A 21 -1.80 -9.76 -3.96
C ASN A 21 -1.70 -10.40 -5.35
N ALA A 22 -2.37 -9.84 -6.35
CA ALA A 22 -2.25 -10.29 -7.73
C ALA A 22 -1.02 -9.71 -8.42
N HIS A 23 -0.29 -8.80 -7.78
CA HIS A 23 0.82 -8.06 -8.37
C HIS A 23 0.40 -7.34 -9.66
N ASP A 24 -0.85 -6.87 -9.68
CA ASP A 24 -1.44 -6.21 -10.85
C ASP A 24 -1.29 -4.70 -10.70
N THR A 25 -0.15 -4.18 -11.18
CA THR A 25 0.15 -2.76 -10.99
C THR A 25 -0.85 -1.86 -11.70
N LYS A 26 -1.40 -2.27 -12.83
CA LYS A 26 -2.41 -1.47 -13.51
C LYS A 26 -3.66 -1.32 -12.64
N ALA A 27 -4.14 -2.42 -12.06
CA ALA A 27 -5.29 -2.39 -11.17
C ALA A 27 -4.99 -1.58 -9.92
N ILE A 28 -3.81 -1.75 -9.33
CA ILE A 28 -3.38 -0.97 -8.17
C ILE A 28 -3.49 0.52 -8.48
N MET A 29 -2.87 0.96 -9.58
CA MET A 29 -2.81 2.38 -9.91
C MET A 29 -4.17 2.96 -10.27
N SER A 30 -5.11 2.13 -10.75
CA SER A 30 -6.46 2.61 -11.03
C SER A 30 -7.23 3.02 -9.78
N HIS A 31 -6.79 2.59 -8.59
CA HIS A 31 -7.38 2.98 -7.31
C HIS A 31 -6.81 4.30 -6.78
N MET A 32 -5.79 4.84 -7.42
CA MET A 32 -5.06 6.00 -6.90
C MET A 32 -5.27 7.23 -7.78
N THR A 33 -5.17 8.40 -7.17
CA THR A 33 -5.32 9.67 -7.92
C THR A 33 -4.11 9.88 -8.84
N ASP A 34 -4.26 10.81 -9.80
CA ASP A 34 -3.18 11.13 -10.72
C ASP A 34 -1.94 11.68 -10.02
N ASP A 35 -2.16 12.45 -8.96
CA ASP A 35 -1.10 13.07 -8.17
C ASP A 35 -0.82 12.31 -6.89
N CYS A 36 -1.08 11.02 -6.88
CA CYS A 36 -0.95 10.20 -5.69
C CYS A 36 0.45 10.21 -5.10
N VAL A 37 0.52 9.88 -3.82
CA VAL A 37 1.77 9.81 -3.08
C VAL A 37 1.85 8.46 -2.38
N PHE A 38 3.02 7.85 -2.45
CA PHE A 38 3.34 6.67 -1.65
C PHE A 38 4.49 7.03 -0.73
N GLU A 39 4.27 6.86 0.56
CA GLU A 39 5.30 7.02 1.59
C GLU A 39 5.66 5.63 2.07
N ALA A 40 6.87 5.20 1.74
CA ALA A 40 7.31 3.84 2.03
C ALA A 40 7.59 3.65 3.52
N SER A 41 7.62 2.39 3.96
CA SER A 41 7.85 2.06 5.37
C SER A 41 9.30 2.29 5.80
N ALA A 42 10.20 2.53 4.87
CA ALA A 42 11.61 2.79 5.16
C ALA A 42 12.13 3.86 4.21
N GLY A 43 13.21 4.48 4.58
CA GLY A 43 13.85 5.51 3.77
C GLY A 43 14.55 6.54 4.63
N PRO A 44 15.17 7.53 4.00
CA PRO A 44 16.02 8.48 4.72
C PRO A 44 15.26 9.60 5.44
N ASP A 45 13.97 9.78 5.11
CA ASP A 45 13.21 10.92 5.63
C ASP A 45 12.31 10.49 6.78
N VAL A 46 11.72 11.48 7.46
CA VAL A 46 10.81 11.23 8.59
C VAL A 46 9.68 10.29 8.20
N ASN A 47 9.15 10.42 6.99
CA ASN A 47 8.05 9.60 6.49
C ASN A 47 8.53 8.49 5.53
N GLY A 48 9.79 8.06 5.67
CA GLY A 48 10.35 7.09 4.76
C GLY A 48 10.71 7.72 3.42
N GLU A 49 10.79 6.91 2.39
CA GLU A 49 11.02 7.42 1.04
C GLU A 49 9.70 7.77 0.39
N LYS A 50 9.63 8.94 -0.26
CA LYS A 50 8.39 9.48 -0.82
C LYS A 50 8.44 9.40 -2.34
N PHE A 51 7.38 8.86 -2.91
CA PHE A 51 7.18 8.78 -4.36
C PHE A 51 5.92 9.56 -4.72
N THR A 52 5.97 10.34 -5.79
CA THR A 52 4.88 11.24 -6.17
C THR A 52 4.50 11.00 -7.63
N GLY A 53 3.19 10.89 -7.87
CA GLY A 53 2.63 10.73 -9.21
C GLY A 53 2.56 9.28 -9.65
N GLN A 54 1.72 9.02 -10.64
CA GLN A 54 1.42 7.66 -11.10
C GLN A 54 2.67 6.88 -11.49
N GLU A 55 3.58 7.49 -12.24
CA GLU A 55 4.75 6.76 -12.73
C GLU A 55 5.71 6.37 -11.61
N GLN A 56 6.04 7.32 -10.74
CA GLN A 56 6.96 7.03 -9.64
C GLN A 56 6.38 6.02 -8.66
N VAL A 57 5.10 6.16 -8.35
CA VAL A 57 4.44 5.26 -7.40
C VAL A 57 4.35 3.85 -7.98
N LYS A 58 4.00 3.75 -9.26
CA LYS A 58 3.96 2.45 -9.94
C LYS A 58 5.31 1.76 -9.89
N LYS A 59 6.38 2.48 -10.18
CA LYS A 59 7.74 1.93 -10.14
C LYS A 59 8.12 1.45 -8.75
N ALA A 60 7.72 2.20 -7.73
CA ALA A 60 8.00 1.81 -6.35
C ALA A 60 7.31 0.49 -6.01
N PHE A 61 6.06 0.31 -6.43
CA PHE A 61 5.35 -0.94 -6.20
C PHE A 61 5.97 -2.09 -7.00
N GLU A 62 6.35 -1.83 -8.24
CA GLU A 62 7.03 -2.85 -9.06
C GLU A 62 8.33 -3.30 -8.42
N ASN A 63 9.04 -2.37 -7.78
CA ASN A 63 10.25 -2.71 -7.03
C ASN A 63 9.97 -3.66 -5.86
N VAL A 64 8.85 -3.46 -5.16
CA VAL A 64 8.47 -4.39 -4.10
C VAL A 64 8.28 -5.80 -4.66
N PHE A 65 7.59 -5.92 -5.79
CA PHE A 65 7.33 -7.21 -6.42
C PHE A 65 8.62 -7.83 -7.00
N ALA A 66 9.56 -7.00 -7.44
CA ALA A 66 10.86 -7.50 -7.89
C ALA A 66 11.70 -8.00 -6.71
N THR A 67 11.64 -7.30 -5.58
CA THR A 67 12.38 -7.69 -4.38
C THR A 67 11.80 -8.96 -3.74
N PHE A 68 10.47 -9.06 -3.74
CA PHE A 68 9.74 -10.21 -3.18
C PHE A 68 8.78 -10.74 -4.24
N PRO A 69 9.26 -11.63 -5.13
CA PRO A 69 8.37 -12.13 -6.20
C PRO A 69 7.13 -12.86 -5.69
N ASP A 70 7.16 -13.34 -4.45
CA ASP A 70 6.04 -14.01 -3.79
C ASP A 70 5.36 -13.10 -2.76
N ALA A 71 5.53 -11.79 -2.84
CA ALA A 71 4.95 -10.83 -1.89
C ALA A 71 3.45 -11.08 -1.73
N HIS A 72 3.00 -11.15 -0.48
CA HIS A 72 1.61 -11.42 -0.17
C HIS A 72 1.22 -10.69 1.12
N TRP A 73 0.03 -10.11 1.12
CA TRP A 73 -0.55 -9.44 2.29
C TRP A 73 -1.78 -10.23 2.70
N SER A 74 -1.72 -10.86 3.89
CA SER A 74 -2.79 -11.73 4.36
C SER A 74 -3.55 -11.10 5.52
N ASN A 75 -4.75 -11.64 5.77
CA ASN A 75 -5.64 -11.22 6.86
C ASN A 75 -5.91 -9.72 6.86
N PRO A 76 -6.29 -9.12 5.71
CA PRO A 76 -6.51 -7.69 5.66
C PRO A 76 -7.73 -7.29 6.49
N ARG A 77 -7.60 -6.19 7.23
CA ARG A 77 -8.70 -5.57 7.95
C ARG A 77 -8.69 -4.09 7.63
N HIS A 78 -9.85 -3.58 7.22
CA HIS A 78 -9.98 -2.23 6.68
C HIS A 78 -10.87 -1.39 7.57
N PHE A 79 -10.47 -0.14 7.79
CA PHE A 79 -11.20 0.81 8.60
C PHE A 79 -11.25 2.15 7.87
N ILE A 80 -12.40 2.80 7.90
CA ILE A 80 -12.59 4.07 7.19
C ILE A 80 -13.25 5.06 8.14
N LEU A 81 -12.69 6.27 8.16
CA LEU A 81 -13.25 7.38 8.91
C LEU A 81 -13.12 8.62 8.05
N GLY A 82 -14.22 9.03 7.43
CA GLY A 82 -14.23 10.20 6.55
C GLY A 82 -13.28 10.00 5.37
N ASN A 83 -12.38 10.96 5.18
CA ASN A 83 -11.40 10.90 4.09
C ASN A 83 -10.11 10.18 4.49
N ARG A 84 -10.12 9.50 5.63
CA ARG A 84 -8.96 8.73 6.09
C ARG A 84 -9.37 7.28 6.28
N GLY A 85 -8.41 6.41 6.14
CA GLY A 85 -8.64 5.00 6.39
C GLY A 85 -7.36 4.28 6.67
N PHE A 86 -7.46 3.03 7.11
CA PHE A 86 -6.28 2.20 7.17
C PHE A 86 -6.62 0.74 6.96
N SER A 87 -5.61 0.02 6.50
CA SER A 87 -5.67 -1.43 6.32
C SER A 87 -4.52 -2.03 7.10
N GLU A 88 -4.82 -2.98 7.98
CA GLU A 88 -3.76 -3.76 8.61
C GLU A 88 -3.67 -5.12 7.93
N TRP A 89 -2.47 -5.69 7.94
CA TRP A 89 -2.20 -6.94 7.23
C TRP A 89 -0.94 -7.59 7.78
N ILE A 90 -0.72 -8.82 7.37
CA ILE A 90 0.53 -9.54 7.59
C ILE A 90 1.22 -9.65 6.24
N PHE A 91 2.41 -9.10 6.13
CA PHE A 91 3.21 -9.18 4.91
C PHE A 91 4.12 -10.40 4.98
N THR A 92 4.14 -11.19 3.91
CA THR A 92 5.10 -12.27 3.75
C THR A 92 5.77 -12.14 2.40
N GLY A 93 7.04 -12.51 2.35
CA GLY A 93 7.77 -12.50 1.08
C GLY A 93 9.12 -13.17 1.24
N THR A 94 9.66 -13.59 0.10
CA THR A 94 10.98 -14.21 0.03
C THR A 94 11.83 -13.42 -0.95
N LYS A 95 12.98 -12.93 -0.47
CA LYS A 95 13.92 -12.24 -1.34
C LYS A 95 14.61 -13.24 -2.28
N LEU A 96 15.23 -12.70 -3.32
CA LEU A 96 15.93 -13.52 -4.31
C LEU A 96 17.05 -14.36 -3.68
N ASP A 97 17.64 -13.90 -2.58
CA ASP A 97 18.68 -14.64 -1.86
C ASP A 97 18.13 -15.71 -0.92
N GLY A 98 16.79 -15.88 -0.89
CA GLY A 98 16.14 -16.87 -0.04
C GLY A 98 15.74 -16.38 1.34
N THR A 99 16.07 -15.13 1.69
CA THR A 99 15.67 -14.57 2.99
C THR A 99 14.16 -14.41 3.04
N LYS A 100 13.52 -14.96 4.07
CA LYS A 100 12.08 -14.88 4.25
C LYS A 100 11.73 -13.81 5.26
N LEU A 101 10.67 -13.07 4.98
CA LEU A 101 10.15 -12.04 5.86
C LEU A 101 8.68 -12.32 6.15
N GLU A 102 8.30 -12.19 7.43
CA GLU A 102 6.91 -12.23 7.85
C GLU A 102 6.72 -11.22 8.96
N VAL A 103 5.99 -10.16 8.69
CA VAL A 103 5.80 -9.04 9.63
C VAL A 103 4.39 -8.49 9.50
N THR A 104 3.90 -7.92 10.60
CA THR A 104 2.65 -7.14 10.54
C THR A 104 2.94 -5.72 10.12
N GLY A 105 1.94 -5.10 9.54
CA GLY A 105 2.02 -3.70 9.18
C GLY A 105 0.65 -3.14 8.87
N CYS A 106 0.65 -1.89 8.43
CA CYS A 106 -0.59 -1.22 8.04
C CYS A 106 -0.28 -0.10 7.06
N ASP A 107 -1.31 0.29 6.34
CA ASP A 107 -1.28 1.48 5.49
C ASP A 107 -2.25 2.49 6.06
N LEU A 108 -1.81 3.74 6.19
CA LEU A 108 -2.68 4.87 6.44
C LEU A 108 -2.98 5.52 5.10
N PHE A 109 -4.26 5.69 4.82
CA PHE A 109 -4.71 6.26 3.55
C PHE A 109 -5.31 7.64 3.74
N THR A 110 -5.09 8.50 2.76
CA THR A 110 -5.89 9.71 2.57
C THR A 110 -6.62 9.55 1.26
N PHE A 111 -7.93 9.82 1.27
CA PHE A 111 -8.78 9.66 0.08
C PHE A 111 -9.12 11.02 -0.51
N LYS A 112 -9.30 11.04 -1.84
CA LYS A 112 -9.73 12.22 -2.55
C LYS A 112 -10.52 11.76 -3.78
N ASN A 113 -11.72 12.28 -3.93
CA ASN A 113 -12.58 11.98 -5.09
C ASN A 113 -12.80 10.47 -5.28
N GLY A 114 -12.96 9.74 -4.19
CA GLY A 114 -13.23 8.32 -4.25
C GLY A 114 -12.04 7.44 -4.55
N LYS A 115 -10.83 8.01 -4.50
CA LYS A 115 -9.60 7.28 -4.76
C LYS A 115 -8.58 7.55 -3.67
N ILE A 116 -7.50 6.77 -3.68
CA ILE A 116 -6.41 6.93 -2.73
C ILE A 116 -5.49 8.03 -3.23
N ALA A 117 -5.36 9.09 -2.43
CA ALA A 117 -4.42 10.18 -2.73
C ALA A 117 -3.06 9.92 -2.08
N ILE A 118 -3.05 9.37 -0.88
CA ILE A 118 -1.81 9.06 -0.16
C ILE A 118 -1.91 7.66 0.42
N LYS A 119 -0.88 6.86 0.18
CA LYS A 119 -0.70 5.55 0.81
C LYS A 119 0.56 5.67 1.66
N ASN A 120 0.39 5.65 2.98
CA ASN A 120 1.49 5.79 3.93
C ASN A 120 1.65 4.47 4.66
N SER A 121 2.75 3.78 4.41
CA SER A 121 2.94 2.41 4.88
C SER A 121 3.80 2.36 6.12
N TYR A 122 3.39 1.52 7.05
CA TYR A 122 4.13 1.19 8.26
C TYR A 122 4.26 -0.31 8.34
N ARG A 123 5.43 -0.76 8.74
CA ARG A 123 5.68 -2.20 8.79
C ARG A 123 6.64 -2.48 9.94
N LYS A 124 6.35 -3.52 10.72
CA LYS A 124 7.26 -3.95 11.77
C LYS A 124 8.61 -4.31 11.16
N ASN A 125 9.65 -4.02 11.90
CA ASN A 125 11.01 -4.34 11.50
C ASN A 125 11.54 -5.43 12.44
N ARG A 126 11.54 -6.67 11.98
CA ARG A 126 12.02 -7.79 12.77
C ARG A 126 13.54 -7.89 12.64
N LEU A 127 14.20 -7.99 13.78
CA LEU A 127 15.62 -8.25 13.79
C LEU A 127 15.87 -9.71 13.42
N PRO A 128 17.02 -10.01 12.80
CA PRO A 128 17.35 -11.40 12.49
C PRO A 128 17.36 -12.25 13.74
N ALA A 129 16.92 -13.51 13.60
CA ALA A 129 17.01 -14.47 14.67
C ALA A 129 18.49 -14.76 14.98
N LYS A 130 18.76 -14.98 16.24
CA LYS A 130 20.12 -15.30 16.65
C LYS A 130 20.38 -16.80 16.62
#